data_37086b6dae733fda5f7ca56ba602bb49
#
_entry.id   37086b6dae733fda5f7ca56ba602bb49
#
_cell.length_a   1.000
_cell.length_b   1.000
_cell.length_c   1.000
_cell.angle_alpha   90.00
_cell.angle_beta   90.00
_cell.angle_gamma   90.00
#
_symmetry.space_group_name_H-M   'P 1'
#
loop_
_entity.id
_entity.type
_entity.pdbx_description
1 polymer ?
#
loop_
_entity_poly.entity_id
_entity_poly.type
_entity_poly.pdbx_seq_one_letter_code
_entity_poly.pdbx_strand_id
1 'polypeptide(L)'
;MATKIRLKRIGRRNRPFYRIIIIDSRKRRDGSAIEQVGWYNPIESNKEKNYVLKEDRILEWLKLGAQVTDPVNKLMKRSGLAYRWHLMKQGLSEKQIDKA
;
A
#
# COMPACT_ATOMS: atom_id res chain seq x y z
N MET A 1 5.37 16.97 0.92
CA MET A 1 6.33 15.87 0.99
C MET A 1 6.22 15.01 -0.25
N ALA A 2 7.35 14.72 -0.90
CA ALA A 2 7.34 13.95 -2.15
C ALA A 2 7.51 12.45 -1.87
N THR A 3 6.59 11.90 -1.10
CA THR A 3 6.63 10.48 -0.68
C THR A 3 5.56 9.69 -1.41
N LYS A 4 5.93 8.51 -1.91
CA LYS A 4 4.99 7.63 -2.62
C LYS A 4 4.96 6.24 -2.01
N ILE A 5 3.80 5.61 -2.09
CA ILE A 5 3.59 4.20 -1.76
C ILE A 5 3.46 3.47 -3.10
N ARG A 6 4.41 2.59 -3.41
CA ARG A 6 4.47 1.94 -4.72
C ARG A 6 4.90 0.48 -4.61
N LEU A 7 4.69 -0.27 -5.69
CA LEU A 7 5.21 -1.63 -5.82
C LEU A 7 6.65 -1.60 -6.34
N LYS A 8 7.49 -2.45 -5.77
CA LYS A 8 8.85 -2.69 -6.27
C LYS A 8 8.98 -4.14 -6.65
N ARG A 9 9.30 -4.41 -7.92
CA ARG A 9 9.49 -5.78 -8.40
C ARG A 9 10.80 -6.35 -7.87
N ILE A 10 10.75 -7.55 -7.30
CA ILE A 10 11.93 -8.25 -6.78
C ILE A 10 12.02 -9.70 -7.23
N GLY A 11 11.00 -10.23 -7.91
CA GLY A 11 10.98 -11.63 -8.34
C GLY A 11 11.88 -11.89 -9.55
N ARG A 12 12.02 -13.18 -9.90
CA ARG A 12 12.76 -13.60 -11.08
C ARG A 12 11.99 -13.23 -12.35
N ARG A 13 12.66 -13.32 -13.50
CA ARG A 13 12.14 -12.89 -14.81
C ARG A 13 10.71 -13.37 -15.09
N ASN A 14 10.40 -14.64 -14.85
CA ASN A 14 9.08 -15.21 -15.11
C ASN A 14 8.24 -15.42 -13.86
N ARG A 15 8.71 -14.91 -12.71
CA ARG A 15 8.01 -15.05 -11.43
C ARG A 15 8.03 -13.72 -10.70
N PRO A 16 7.17 -12.79 -11.11
CA PRO A 16 7.13 -11.48 -10.46
C PRO A 16 6.64 -11.60 -9.01
N PHE A 17 7.33 -10.90 -8.14
CA PHE A 17 6.92 -10.71 -6.76
C PHE A 17 7.17 -9.25 -6.44
N TYR A 18 6.26 -8.63 -5.71
CA TYR A 18 6.36 -7.19 -5.43
C TYR A 18 6.38 -6.93 -3.95
N ARG A 19 7.22 -6.00 -3.54
CA ARG A 19 7.13 -5.38 -2.22
C ARG A 19 6.37 -4.08 -2.35
N ILE A 20 5.57 -3.77 -1.33
CA ILE A 20 4.91 -2.48 -1.24
C ILE A 20 5.79 -1.62 -0.36
N ILE A 21 6.33 -0.53 -0.92
CA ILE A 21 7.34 0.29 -0.26
C ILE A 21 6.94 1.74 -0.19
N ILE A 22 7.48 2.41 0.83
CA ILE A 22 7.44 3.87 0.95
C ILE A 22 8.76 4.40 0.41
N ILE A 23 8.69 5.32 -0.54
CA ILE A 23 9.90 5.86 -1.17
C ILE A 23 9.74 7.36 -1.44
N ASP A 24 10.85 8.09 -1.38
CA ASP A 24 10.89 9.48 -1.79
C ASP A 24 10.85 9.53 -3.33
N SER A 25 9.84 10.20 -3.89
CA SER A 25 9.64 10.27 -5.34
C SER A 25 10.78 11.00 -6.07
N ARG A 26 11.61 11.75 -5.36
CA ARG A 26 12.77 12.46 -5.94
C ARG A 26 13.99 11.56 -6.10
N LYS A 27 13.99 10.38 -5.48
CA LYS A 27 15.09 9.42 -5.61
C LYS A 27 14.92 8.58 -6.86
N ARG A 28 16.04 7.97 -7.30
CA ARG A 28 16.00 7.08 -8.45
C ARG A 28 15.06 5.90 -8.21
N ARG A 29 14.55 5.32 -9.31
CA ARG A 29 13.60 4.21 -9.28
C ARG A 29 14.06 3.04 -8.42
N ASP A 30 15.36 2.75 -8.43
CA ASP A 30 15.99 1.67 -7.67
C ASP A 30 16.64 2.15 -6.37
N GLY A 31 16.32 3.38 -5.93
CA GLY A 31 16.80 3.89 -4.67
C GLY A 31 16.26 3.14 -3.47
N SER A 32 16.90 3.34 -2.32
CA SER A 32 16.51 2.68 -1.08
C SER A 32 15.12 3.11 -0.62
N ALA A 33 14.29 2.13 -0.26
CA ALA A 33 12.99 2.40 0.33
C ALA A 33 13.16 2.93 1.76
N ILE A 34 12.24 3.81 2.15
CA ILE A 34 12.17 4.28 3.54
C ILE A 34 11.64 3.16 4.44
N GLU A 35 10.63 2.43 3.96
CA GLU A 35 9.99 1.38 4.74
C GLU A 35 9.26 0.42 3.81
N GLN A 36 9.18 -0.86 4.18
CA GLN A 36 8.33 -1.83 3.49
C GLN A 36 7.03 -1.98 4.28
N VAL A 37 5.89 -1.80 3.62
CA VAL A 37 4.58 -1.83 4.26
C VAL A 37 3.68 -2.95 3.76
N GLY A 38 4.23 -3.92 3.04
CA GLY A 38 3.50 -5.08 2.57
C GLY A 38 4.17 -5.74 1.38
N TRP A 39 3.45 -6.70 0.79
CA TRP A 39 3.91 -7.39 -0.41
C TRP A 39 2.71 -7.86 -1.24
N TYR A 40 2.97 -8.17 -2.51
CA TYR A 40 1.98 -8.67 -3.44
C TYR A 40 2.61 -9.75 -4.32
N ASN A 41 1.96 -10.93 -4.37
CA ASN A 41 2.39 -12.06 -5.20
C ASN A 41 1.31 -12.37 -6.24
N PRO A 42 1.45 -11.85 -7.47
CA PRO A 42 0.41 -12.05 -8.49
C PRO A 42 0.30 -13.50 -8.99
N ILE A 43 1.33 -14.33 -8.74
CA ILE A 43 1.34 -15.73 -9.18
C ILE A 43 0.46 -16.60 -8.28
N GLU A 44 0.29 -16.21 -7.01
CA GLU A 44 -0.55 -16.98 -6.08
C GLU A 44 -1.99 -16.99 -6.57
N SER A 45 -2.53 -18.20 -6.76
CA SER A 45 -3.90 -18.38 -7.26
C SER A 45 -4.96 -17.99 -6.24
N ASN A 46 -4.67 -18.11 -4.96
CA ASN A 46 -5.60 -17.72 -3.91
C ASN A 46 -5.54 -16.22 -3.70
N LYS A 47 -6.55 -15.53 -4.20
CA LYS A 47 -6.61 -14.05 -4.14
C LYS A 47 -6.68 -13.50 -2.73
N GLU A 48 -7.10 -14.28 -1.76
CA GLU A 48 -7.14 -13.85 -0.36
C GLU A 48 -5.76 -13.87 0.29
N LYS A 49 -4.84 -14.68 -0.27
CA LYS A 49 -3.50 -14.88 0.29
C LYS A 49 -2.39 -14.31 -0.58
N ASN A 50 -2.73 -13.61 -1.67
CA ASN A 50 -1.70 -13.14 -2.60
C ASN A 50 -1.13 -11.77 -2.28
N TYR A 51 -1.55 -11.16 -1.18
CA TYR A 51 -0.99 -9.88 -0.74
C TYR A 51 -1.13 -9.71 0.77
N VAL A 52 -0.28 -8.85 1.32
CA VAL A 52 -0.36 -8.41 2.71
C VAL A 52 -0.14 -6.91 2.75
N LEU A 53 -0.96 -6.20 3.52
CA LEU A 53 -0.84 -4.76 3.74
C LEU A 53 -0.68 -4.51 5.23
N LYS A 54 0.37 -3.79 5.61
CA LYS A 54 0.52 -3.29 6.97
C LYS A 54 -0.34 -2.03 7.08
N GLU A 55 -1.62 -2.22 7.36
CA GLU A 55 -2.63 -1.16 7.25
C GLU A 55 -2.31 0.05 8.13
N ASP A 56 -1.90 -0.18 9.38
CA ASP A 56 -1.61 0.92 10.29
C ASP A 56 -0.47 1.80 9.77
N ARG A 57 0.58 1.17 9.21
CA ARG A 57 1.71 1.91 8.66
C ARG A 57 1.31 2.68 7.40
N ILE A 58 0.54 2.05 6.53
CA ILE A 58 0.06 2.71 5.31
C ILE A 58 -0.79 3.93 5.67
N LEU A 59 -1.70 3.78 6.64
CA LEU A 59 -2.54 4.89 7.09
C LEU A 59 -1.71 6.03 7.67
N GLU A 60 -0.68 5.74 8.45
CA GLU A 60 0.20 6.78 8.99
C GLU A 60 0.89 7.56 7.87
N TRP A 61 1.41 6.88 6.85
CA TRP A 61 2.05 7.55 5.72
C TRP A 61 1.04 8.37 4.92
N LEU A 62 -0.19 7.86 4.75
CA LEU A 62 -1.24 8.62 4.08
C LEU A 62 -1.60 9.89 4.84
N LYS A 63 -1.64 9.82 6.17
CA LYS A 63 -1.86 11.00 7.01
C LYS A 63 -0.75 12.05 6.84
N LEU A 64 0.45 11.61 6.54
CA LEU A 64 1.60 12.48 6.30
C LEU A 64 1.63 13.03 4.87
N GLY A 65 0.69 12.64 4.03
CA GLY A 65 0.59 13.16 2.67
C GLY A 65 1.20 12.26 1.60
N ALA A 66 1.56 11.02 1.93
CA ALA A 66 2.09 10.10 0.91
C ALA A 66 1.04 9.84 -0.17
N GLN A 67 1.50 9.78 -1.42
CA GLN A 67 0.63 9.48 -2.56
C GLN A 67 0.73 8.01 -2.93
N VAL A 68 -0.40 7.44 -3.36
CA VAL A 68 -0.49 6.02 -3.70
C VAL A 68 -0.49 5.85 -5.20
N THR A 69 0.32 4.93 -5.73
CA THR A 69 0.27 4.58 -7.16
C THR A 69 -0.97 3.71 -7.44
N ASP A 70 -1.39 3.67 -8.71
CA ASP A 70 -2.60 2.93 -9.09
C ASP A 70 -2.59 1.46 -8.70
N PRO A 71 -1.48 0.69 -8.91
CA PRO A 71 -1.47 -0.71 -8.50
C PRO A 71 -1.68 -0.91 -6.99
N VAL A 72 -1.05 -0.05 -6.17
CA VAL A 72 -1.23 -0.13 -4.71
C VAL A 72 -2.65 0.26 -4.33
N ASN A 73 -3.21 1.28 -5.00
CA ASN A 73 -4.58 1.71 -4.74
C ASN A 73 -5.58 0.58 -5.02
N LYS A 74 -5.35 -0.20 -6.07
CA LYS A 74 -6.20 -1.37 -6.37
C LYS A 74 -6.16 -2.40 -5.25
N LEU A 75 -4.99 -2.66 -4.68
CA LEU A 75 -4.86 -3.56 -3.53
C LEU A 75 -5.56 -3.00 -2.30
N MET A 76 -5.44 -1.70 -2.05
CA MET A 76 -6.13 -1.06 -0.95
C MET A 76 -7.65 -1.16 -1.10
N LYS A 77 -8.18 -1.02 -2.33
CA LYS A 77 -9.60 -1.18 -2.60
C LYS A 77 -10.06 -2.62 -2.33
N ARG A 78 -9.27 -3.61 -2.75
CA ARG A 78 -9.59 -5.02 -2.53
C ARG A 78 -9.68 -5.37 -1.05
N SER A 79 -8.78 -4.81 -0.24
CA SER A 79 -8.70 -5.10 1.18
C SER A 79 -9.69 -4.31 2.03
N GLY A 80 -10.33 -3.28 1.47
CA GLY A 80 -11.16 -2.36 2.21
C GLY A 80 -10.40 -1.20 2.84
N LEU A 81 -9.08 -1.18 2.73
CA LEU A 81 -8.26 -0.13 3.33
C LEU A 81 -8.53 1.24 2.70
N ALA A 82 -8.77 1.28 1.39
CA ALA A 82 -9.09 2.53 0.70
C ALA A 82 -10.38 3.15 1.25
N TYR A 83 -11.38 2.33 1.52
CA TYR A 83 -12.64 2.79 2.11
C TYR A 83 -12.42 3.29 3.54
N ARG A 84 -11.65 2.56 4.33
CA ARG A 84 -11.30 2.96 5.70
C ARG A 84 -10.59 4.32 5.71
N TRP A 85 -9.63 4.51 4.80
CA TRP A 85 -8.92 5.78 4.66
C TRP A 85 -9.87 6.92 4.28
N HIS A 86 -10.79 6.63 3.35
CA HIS A 86 -11.79 7.62 2.94
C HIS A 86 -12.63 8.08 4.14
N LEU A 87 -13.10 7.14 4.96
CA LEU A 87 -13.87 7.49 6.15
C LEU A 87 -13.05 8.27 7.16
N MET A 88 -11.78 7.93 7.34
CA MET A 88 -10.89 8.66 8.25
C MET A 88 -10.70 10.11 7.79
N LYS A 89 -10.61 10.35 6.49
CA LYS A 89 -10.49 11.71 5.94
C LYS A 89 -11.75 12.53 6.20
N GLN A 90 -12.89 11.89 6.38
CA GLN A 90 -14.14 12.56 6.73
C GLN A 90 -14.26 12.86 8.23
N GLY A 91 -13.24 12.50 9.01
CA GLY A 91 -13.21 12.77 10.44
C GLY A 91 -13.95 11.77 11.32
N LEU A 92 -14.28 10.60 10.78
CA LEU A 92 -14.94 9.54 11.56
C LEU A 92 -13.95 8.84 12.47
N SER A 93 -14.39 8.52 13.71
CA SER A 93 -13.58 7.75 14.64
C SER A 93 -13.49 6.29 14.19
N GLU A 94 -12.46 5.57 14.67
CA GLU A 94 -12.31 4.16 14.36
C GLU A 94 -13.53 3.33 14.80
N LYS A 95 -14.15 3.68 15.93
CA LYS A 95 -15.36 3.01 16.38
C LYS A 95 -16.51 3.17 15.39
N GLN A 96 -16.66 4.38 14.84
CA GLN A 96 -17.69 4.65 13.83
C GLN A 96 -17.40 3.91 12.53
N ILE A 97 -16.13 3.81 12.15
CA ILE A 97 -15.71 3.07 10.96
C ILE A 97 -15.99 1.58 11.12
N ASP A 98 -15.66 1.01 12.26
CA ASP A 98 -15.87 -0.43 12.52
C ASP A 98 -17.35 -0.81 12.56
N LYS A 99 -18.23 0.13 12.89
CA LYS A 99 -19.67 -0.09 12.88
C LYS A 99 -20.30 0.12 11.51
N ALA A 100 -19.61 0.80 10.65
CA ALA A 100 -20.06 1.00 9.28
C ALA A 100 -19.67 -0.18 8.39
#